data_89c3477d3d8016d15a739b37805506cb
#
_entry.id   89c3477d3d8016d15a739b37805506cb
#
_cell.length_a   1.000
_cell.length_b   1.000
_cell.length_c   1.000
_cell.angle_alpha   90.00
_cell.angle_beta   90.00
_cell.angle_gamma   90.00
#
_symmetry.space_group_name_H-M   'P 1'
#
loop_
_entity.id
_entity.type
_entity.pdbx_description
1 polymer ?
#
loop_
_entity_poly.entity_id
_entity_poly.type
_entity_poly.pdbx_seq_one_letter_code
_entity_poly.pdbx_strand_id
1 'polypeptide(L)'
;MNTIPGVKFNEEGIAEITLWAPSAQKTELVILKTDRKIALQRAERGYWYLKTEELKENDNYKFLLDSKFLHPDPASRFQPEGVYGPSAAVNLEDFKWTDKKWKNLLVDDYIIYELHTGTFSPEGTFAGIENRIEYLSGLGITAIELMPVAQFSGTRNWGYDGVYPYAVQNSYGGAKALMQLVDSCHNHNIAVILDVVYNHLGPEGNYISDFGNYFTDKYQTPWGKAINFDDAWSDEVRRYFIENALMWFRDFHIDALRLDAVYAIKDSSPVHILKTLRLRVNELNLEKGKQHHLFVESNLNDVRFINPLEKDGFGMDAQWNEEFHHALNVSAGGEKKGALADFNGVEHLAKSYADAFVYDGIYSPGRSKTFGSKVTENPGHQFIAFSQNHNQVGNRINGERTTNSFSFEAQKLLAGALMVSPFIPLIFMGEEWAATNPFQNFMDSSDLNIIQALEDGMKLEFSSVQGKGDLPDLRVEEAYEKSKLTWNSLKIKKKARMFAYYQELIRLRKHLPALSLLNRKQLIANYNQEAETITLQRWHGDKKEQTICCLMNFAKTAKQIKLPASHHWNKILDSASTKWGGPKESDLRPAKDLSTNDVNHPPGTFYIQPQSLIIFINHDV
;
A
#
# COMPACT_ATOMS: atom_id res chain seq x y z
N MET A 1 -10.30 33.02 -9.01
CA MET A 1 -11.07 32.07 -9.83
C MET A 1 -10.88 30.69 -9.24
N ASN A 2 -11.96 29.92 -9.13
CA ASN A 2 -11.86 28.53 -8.70
C ASN A 2 -11.18 27.72 -9.83
N THR A 3 -10.03 27.10 -9.53
CA THR A 3 -9.24 26.34 -10.50
C THR A 3 -9.32 24.83 -10.26
N ILE A 4 -10.32 24.39 -9.48
CA ILE A 4 -10.59 22.96 -9.25
C ILE A 4 -11.22 22.40 -10.53
N PRO A 5 -10.57 21.45 -11.22
CA PRO A 5 -11.06 20.94 -12.49
C PRO A 5 -12.31 20.07 -12.35
N GLY A 6 -13.09 19.97 -13.43
CA GLY A 6 -14.28 19.15 -13.53
C GLY A 6 -15.57 19.89 -13.23
N VAL A 7 -16.64 19.12 -12.99
CA VAL A 7 -17.98 19.63 -12.69
C VAL A 7 -18.23 19.60 -11.18
N LYS A 8 -18.73 20.72 -10.65
CA LYS A 8 -19.24 20.83 -9.28
C LYS A 8 -20.65 21.44 -9.30
N PHE A 9 -21.43 21.11 -8.30
CA PHE A 9 -22.73 21.77 -8.08
C PHE A 9 -22.60 22.69 -6.87
N ASN A 10 -23.14 23.91 -6.98
CA ASN A 10 -23.23 24.80 -5.83
C ASN A 10 -24.49 24.47 -4.99
N GLU A 11 -24.69 25.19 -3.89
CA GLU A 11 -25.86 25.01 -2.99
C GLU A 11 -27.22 25.19 -3.68
N GLU A 12 -27.25 25.92 -4.78
CA GLU A 12 -28.46 26.16 -5.60
C GLU A 12 -28.68 25.04 -6.65
N GLY A 13 -27.76 24.04 -6.72
CA GLY A 13 -27.81 22.97 -7.71
C GLY A 13 -27.41 23.39 -9.12
N ILE A 14 -26.70 24.52 -9.26
CA ILE A 14 -26.16 25.02 -10.53
C ILE A 14 -24.80 24.40 -10.78
N ALA A 15 -24.57 23.86 -11.97
CA ALA A 15 -23.29 23.28 -12.36
C ALA A 15 -22.25 24.38 -12.64
N GLU A 16 -21.10 24.28 -11.98
CA GLU A 16 -19.91 25.08 -12.21
C GLU A 16 -18.82 24.18 -12.80
N ILE A 17 -18.36 24.50 -13.98
CA ILE A 17 -17.50 23.68 -14.81
C ILE A 17 -16.17 24.39 -15.01
N THR A 18 -15.08 23.71 -14.74
CA THR A 18 -13.71 24.17 -14.97
C THR A 18 -12.99 23.16 -15.84
N LEU A 19 -12.53 23.57 -17.01
CA LEU A 19 -11.78 22.75 -17.95
C LEU A 19 -10.45 23.42 -18.26
N TRP A 20 -9.35 22.65 -18.26
CA TRP A 20 -8.05 23.12 -18.75
C TRP A 20 -7.80 22.55 -20.15
N ALA A 21 -7.75 23.43 -21.15
CA ALA A 21 -7.49 23.11 -22.54
C ALA A 21 -6.79 24.31 -23.24
N PRO A 22 -5.47 24.50 -22.98
CA PRO A 22 -4.74 25.70 -23.39
C PRO A 22 -4.66 25.89 -24.91
N SER A 23 -4.59 24.81 -25.67
CA SER A 23 -4.45 24.82 -27.12
C SER A 23 -5.77 25.02 -27.88
N ALA A 24 -6.90 24.78 -27.23
CA ALA A 24 -8.21 24.92 -27.84
C ALA A 24 -8.56 26.38 -28.12
N GLN A 25 -9.16 26.64 -29.28
CA GLN A 25 -9.69 27.95 -29.65
C GLN A 25 -11.17 28.11 -29.28
N LYS A 26 -11.89 27.00 -29.18
CA LYS A 26 -13.30 26.92 -28.79
C LYS A 26 -13.54 25.64 -27.98
N THR A 27 -14.29 25.77 -26.88
CA THR A 27 -14.75 24.60 -26.10
C THR A 27 -16.24 24.73 -25.84
N GLU A 28 -16.94 23.61 -25.95
CA GLU A 28 -18.39 23.52 -25.71
C GLU A 28 -18.65 22.31 -24.80
N LEU A 29 -19.51 22.47 -23.80
CA LEU A 29 -20.15 21.41 -23.08
C LEU A 29 -21.26 20.81 -23.95
N VAL A 30 -21.28 19.50 -24.13
CA VAL A 30 -22.34 18.78 -24.83
C VAL A 30 -23.11 17.92 -23.86
N ILE A 31 -24.37 18.24 -23.61
CA ILE A 31 -25.27 17.43 -22.76
C ILE A 31 -25.96 16.41 -23.67
N LEU A 32 -25.58 15.13 -23.52
CA LEU A 32 -25.91 14.11 -24.52
C LEU A 32 -27.41 13.82 -24.66
N LYS A 33 -28.18 13.88 -23.57
CA LYS A 33 -29.63 13.59 -23.61
C LYS A 33 -30.44 14.58 -24.46
N THR A 34 -29.91 15.80 -24.64
CA THR A 34 -30.61 16.89 -25.36
C THR A 34 -29.83 17.34 -26.58
N ASP A 35 -28.65 16.84 -26.83
CA ASP A 35 -27.65 17.32 -27.81
C ASP A 35 -27.36 18.83 -27.66
N ARG A 36 -27.60 19.36 -26.48
CA ARG A 36 -27.39 20.77 -26.17
C ARG A 36 -25.90 21.07 -26.09
N LYS A 37 -25.45 22.06 -26.86
CA LYS A 37 -24.07 22.57 -26.87
C LYS A 37 -24.04 23.96 -26.21
N ILE A 38 -23.21 24.10 -25.19
CA ILE A 38 -23.07 25.33 -24.43
C ILE A 38 -21.59 25.73 -24.44
N ALA A 39 -21.31 26.93 -24.99
CA ALA A 39 -19.94 27.43 -25.08
C ALA A 39 -19.38 27.78 -23.69
N LEU A 40 -18.15 27.34 -23.41
CA LEU A 40 -17.41 27.78 -22.24
C LEU A 40 -16.71 29.12 -22.52
N GLN A 41 -16.50 29.89 -21.46
CA GLN A 41 -15.77 31.16 -21.52
C GLN A 41 -14.28 30.92 -21.28
N ARG A 42 -13.44 31.42 -22.16
CA ARG A 42 -11.97 31.34 -22.04
C ARG A 42 -11.48 32.26 -20.91
N ALA A 43 -10.54 31.75 -20.11
CA ALA A 43 -9.89 32.50 -19.06
C ALA A 43 -8.36 32.41 -19.19
N GLU A 44 -7.63 32.94 -18.21
CA GLU A 44 -6.18 32.93 -18.18
C GLU A 44 -5.62 31.52 -18.06
N ARG A 45 -4.37 31.32 -18.47
CA ARG A 45 -3.58 30.07 -18.36
C ARG A 45 -4.23 28.86 -19.05
N GLY A 46 -5.10 29.09 -20.06
CA GLY A 46 -5.72 28.01 -20.83
C GLY A 46 -6.93 27.37 -20.16
N TYR A 47 -7.48 27.99 -19.12
CA TYR A 47 -8.71 27.53 -18.50
C TYR A 47 -9.95 28.01 -19.28
N TRP A 48 -11.03 27.26 -19.12
CA TRP A 48 -12.36 27.51 -19.64
C TRP A 48 -13.38 27.28 -18.53
N TYR A 49 -14.35 28.16 -18.41
CA TYR A 49 -15.37 28.15 -17.37
C TYR A 49 -16.76 28.21 -17.94
N LEU A 50 -17.69 27.54 -17.27
CA LEU A 50 -19.12 27.65 -17.52
C LEU A 50 -19.89 27.51 -16.20
N LYS A 51 -20.88 28.37 -16.01
CA LYS A 51 -21.90 28.20 -14.96
C LYS A 51 -23.24 28.01 -15.67
N THR A 52 -23.96 26.92 -15.37
CA THR A 52 -25.20 26.59 -16.10
C THR A 52 -26.17 25.79 -15.24
N GLU A 53 -27.45 26.09 -15.41
CA GLU A 53 -28.54 25.28 -14.84
C GLU A 53 -28.96 24.11 -15.74
N GLU A 54 -28.45 24.05 -16.97
CA GLU A 54 -28.87 23.07 -17.97
C GLU A 54 -28.28 21.68 -17.72
N LEU A 55 -27.08 21.58 -17.13
CA LEU A 55 -26.48 20.31 -16.72
C LEU A 55 -26.98 19.94 -15.32
N LYS A 56 -27.63 18.80 -15.20
CA LYS A 56 -28.16 18.29 -13.93
C LYS A 56 -27.37 17.07 -13.45
N GLU A 57 -27.50 16.75 -12.17
CA GLU A 57 -26.93 15.50 -11.61
C GLU A 57 -27.40 14.29 -12.43
N ASN A 58 -26.47 13.36 -12.67
CA ASN A 58 -26.61 12.17 -13.51
C ASN A 58 -26.79 12.44 -15.02
N ASP A 59 -26.68 13.68 -15.49
CA ASP A 59 -26.61 13.93 -16.93
C ASP A 59 -25.26 13.46 -17.49
N ASN A 60 -25.31 12.74 -18.61
CA ASN A 60 -24.14 12.38 -19.37
C ASN A 60 -23.68 13.55 -20.24
N TYR A 61 -22.39 13.86 -20.19
CA TYR A 61 -21.80 14.97 -20.95
C TYR A 61 -20.43 14.63 -21.51
N LYS A 62 -20.02 15.40 -22.51
CA LYS A 62 -18.67 15.43 -23.08
C LYS A 62 -18.26 16.89 -23.38
N PHE A 63 -16.97 17.11 -23.61
CA PHE A 63 -16.45 18.37 -24.14
C PHE A 63 -16.16 18.25 -25.62
N LEU A 64 -16.61 19.24 -26.39
CA LEU A 64 -16.30 19.39 -27.81
C LEU A 64 -15.22 20.47 -27.97
N LEU A 65 -14.02 20.06 -28.38
CA LEU A 65 -12.88 20.94 -28.62
C LEU A 65 -12.80 21.27 -30.11
N ASP A 66 -12.75 22.57 -30.44
CA ASP A 66 -12.58 23.12 -31.79
C ASP A 66 -13.53 22.52 -32.85
N SER A 67 -14.73 22.13 -32.41
CA SER A 67 -15.76 21.44 -33.23
C SER A 67 -15.24 20.11 -33.86
N LYS A 68 -14.16 19.53 -33.35
CA LYS A 68 -13.49 18.38 -33.93
C LYS A 68 -13.42 17.18 -32.95
N PHE A 69 -13.03 17.39 -31.71
CA PHE A 69 -12.79 16.34 -30.73
C PHE A 69 -13.90 16.35 -29.68
N LEU A 70 -14.65 15.26 -29.59
CA LEU A 70 -15.71 15.07 -28.59
C LEU A 70 -15.29 14.04 -27.58
N HIS A 71 -14.76 14.48 -26.44
CA HIS A 71 -14.14 13.63 -25.42
C HIS A 71 -14.79 13.75 -24.05
N PRO A 72 -14.69 12.71 -23.20
CA PRO A 72 -15.05 12.80 -21.79
C PRO A 72 -14.20 13.85 -21.07
N ASP A 73 -14.68 14.28 -19.91
CA ASP A 73 -13.97 15.23 -19.06
C ASP A 73 -12.70 14.60 -18.46
N PRO A 74 -11.51 15.20 -18.64
CA PRO A 74 -10.29 14.70 -17.98
C PRO A 74 -10.39 14.60 -16.46
N ALA A 75 -11.19 15.49 -15.84
CA ALA A 75 -11.47 15.48 -14.42
C ALA A 75 -12.86 14.91 -14.08
N SER A 76 -13.33 14.00 -14.91
CA SER A 76 -14.59 13.28 -14.69
C SER A 76 -14.63 12.63 -13.32
N ARG A 77 -15.74 12.77 -12.61
CA ARG A 77 -15.96 12.12 -11.31
C ARG A 77 -16.71 10.80 -11.41
N PHE A 78 -17.28 10.53 -12.59
CA PHE A 78 -17.97 9.27 -12.86
C PHE A 78 -17.99 8.96 -14.35
N GLN A 79 -17.61 7.73 -14.69
CA GLN A 79 -17.62 7.18 -16.05
C GLN A 79 -18.56 5.96 -16.09
N PRO A 80 -19.88 6.18 -16.26
CA PRO A 80 -20.88 5.12 -16.13
C PRO A 80 -20.72 4.00 -17.18
N GLU A 81 -20.19 4.35 -18.36
CA GLU A 81 -20.01 3.45 -19.49
C GLU A 81 -18.53 3.11 -19.74
N GLY A 82 -17.66 3.28 -18.72
CA GLY A 82 -16.22 3.02 -18.81
C GLY A 82 -15.44 4.13 -19.52
N VAL A 83 -14.19 3.82 -19.88
CA VAL A 83 -13.21 4.82 -20.33
C VAL A 83 -13.54 5.47 -21.68
N TYR A 84 -14.30 4.82 -22.51
CA TYR A 84 -14.73 5.34 -23.82
C TYR A 84 -16.08 6.09 -23.76
N GLY A 85 -16.82 5.87 -22.69
CA GLY A 85 -18.15 6.44 -22.48
C GLY A 85 -18.11 7.93 -22.15
N PRO A 86 -19.28 8.55 -21.99
CA PRO A 86 -19.39 9.93 -21.50
C PRO A 86 -19.05 10.01 -20.02
N SER A 87 -18.67 11.20 -19.58
CA SER A 87 -18.69 11.56 -18.16
C SER A 87 -20.12 11.78 -17.69
N ALA A 88 -20.41 11.43 -16.44
CA ALA A 88 -21.67 11.79 -15.80
C ALA A 88 -21.43 12.82 -14.69
N ALA A 89 -22.31 13.82 -14.61
CA ALA A 89 -22.25 14.84 -13.58
C ALA A 89 -22.70 14.27 -12.23
N VAL A 90 -21.85 14.33 -11.22
CA VAL A 90 -22.11 13.79 -9.86
C VAL A 90 -21.99 14.88 -8.83
N ASN A 91 -22.98 14.99 -7.94
CA ASN A 91 -22.91 15.82 -6.76
C ASN A 91 -22.36 14.98 -5.57
N LEU A 92 -21.13 15.25 -5.17
CA LEU A 92 -20.50 14.58 -4.01
C LEU A 92 -20.92 15.22 -2.68
N GLU A 93 -21.37 16.48 -2.67
CA GLU A 93 -21.75 17.21 -1.46
C GLU A 93 -23.09 16.73 -0.86
N ASP A 94 -23.89 16.00 -1.65
CA ASP A 94 -25.16 15.44 -1.17
C ASP A 94 -24.98 14.23 -0.25
N PHE A 95 -23.78 13.66 -0.18
CA PHE A 95 -23.52 12.53 0.72
C PHE A 95 -23.59 12.96 2.18
N LYS A 96 -24.28 12.18 3.00
CA LYS A 96 -24.52 12.50 4.43
C LYS A 96 -23.53 11.73 5.30
N TRP A 97 -22.35 12.32 5.50
CA TRP A 97 -21.31 11.80 6.37
C TRP A 97 -21.79 11.67 7.82
N THR A 98 -21.49 10.52 8.44
CA THR A 98 -21.75 10.26 9.87
C THR A 98 -20.47 10.31 10.72
N ASP A 99 -19.32 10.35 10.10
CA ASP A 99 -17.97 10.33 10.67
C ASP A 99 -17.50 11.64 11.33
N LYS A 100 -18.39 12.54 11.71
CA LYS A 100 -18.09 13.91 12.21
C LYS A 100 -17.07 13.98 13.36
N LYS A 101 -16.92 12.91 14.12
CA LYS A 101 -15.96 12.82 15.24
C LYS A 101 -14.60 12.23 14.82
N TRP A 102 -14.52 11.69 13.65
CA TRP A 102 -13.32 11.08 13.12
C TRP A 102 -12.27 12.14 12.80
N LYS A 103 -11.03 11.94 13.27
CA LYS A 103 -9.90 12.86 13.07
C LYS A 103 -8.68 12.21 12.44
N ASN A 104 -8.81 10.95 12.03
CA ASN A 104 -7.72 10.06 11.66
C ASN A 104 -6.90 9.59 12.87
N LEU A 105 -6.05 8.60 12.65
CA LEU A 105 -5.11 8.02 13.60
C LEU A 105 -3.74 8.70 13.49
N LEU A 106 -2.96 8.61 14.56
CA LEU A 106 -1.53 8.89 14.46
C LEU A 106 -0.87 7.81 13.60
N VAL A 107 0.17 8.19 12.87
CA VAL A 107 0.87 7.27 11.97
C VAL A 107 1.46 6.05 12.69
N ASP A 108 1.84 6.19 13.95
CA ASP A 108 2.34 5.10 14.80
C ASP A 108 1.29 4.01 15.09
N ASP A 109 0.00 4.37 15.03
CA ASP A 109 -1.11 3.48 15.37
C ASP A 109 -1.60 2.65 14.17
N TYR A 110 -1.01 2.83 13.00
CA TYR A 110 -1.41 2.10 11.81
C TYR A 110 -0.97 0.64 11.86
N ILE A 111 -1.92 -0.25 11.65
CA ILE A 111 -1.77 -1.68 11.31
C ILE A 111 -2.58 -1.86 10.03
N ILE A 112 -1.87 -1.92 8.91
CA ILE A 112 -2.46 -1.81 7.58
C ILE A 112 -2.90 -3.18 7.07
N TYR A 113 -4.07 -3.21 6.43
CA TYR A 113 -4.57 -4.36 5.69
C TYR A 113 -4.78 -3.96 4.23
N GLU A 114 -3.86 -4.38 3.37
CA GLU A 114 -3.93 -4.12 1.93
C GLU A 114 -4.93 -5.06 1.26
N LEU A 115 -5.81 -4.52 0.42
CA LEU A 115 -6.81 -5.30 -0.29
C LEU A 115 -7.11 -4.75 -1.69
N HIS A 116 -7.48 -5.66 -2.58
CA HIS A 116 -7.98 -5.36 -3.91
C HIS A 116 -9.51 -5.46 -3.94
N THR A 117 -10.19 -4.36 -4.27
CA THR A 117 -11.66 -4.28 -4.22
C THR A 117 -12.34 -5.41 -4.98
N GLY A 118 -11.88 -5.69 -6.21
CA GLY A 118 -12.50 -6.67 -7.09
C GLY A 118 -12.36 -8.13 -6.65
N THR A 119 -11.39 -8.48 -5.80
CA THR A 119 -11.11 -9.88 -5.43
C THR A 119 -11.16 -10.15 -3.92
N PHE A 120 -11.33 -9.11 -3.10
CA PHE A 120 -11.46 -9.27 -1.66
C PHE A 120 -12.73 -10.02 -1.26
N SER A 121 -13.84 -9.72 -1.92
CA SER A 121 -15.14 -10.37 -1.67
C SER A 121 -15.68 -11.04 -2.93
N PRO A 122 -16.65 -11.95 -2.82
CA PRO A 122 -17.31 -12.54 -3.98
C PRO A 122 -17.99 -11.49 -4.87
N GLU A 123 -18.51 -10.43 -4.27
CA GLU A 123 -19.21 -9.33 -4.94
C GLU A 123 -18.26 -8.48 -5.78
N GLY A 124 -17.00 -8.35 -5.39
CA GLY A 124 -15.98 -7.54 -6.06
C GLY A 124 -16.30 -6.04 -6.05
N THR A 125 -16.92 -5.53 -5.00
CA THR A 125 -17.39 -4.16 -4.87
C THR A 125 -17.07 -3.56 -3.50
N PHE A 126 -17.19 -2.23 -3.36
CA PHE A 126 -17.05 -1.56 -2.06
C PHE A 126 -18.07 -2.06 -1.02
N ALA A 127 -19.30 -2.35 -1.44
CA ALA A 127 -20.31 -2.96 -0.56
C ALA A 127 -19.86 -4.35 -0.07
N GLY A 128 -19.15 -5.12 -0.90
CA GLY A 128 -18.59 -6.41 -0.50
C GLY A 128 -17.49 -6.26 0.57
N ILE A 129 -16.72 -5.17 0.55
CA ILE A 129 -15.75 -4.84 1.61
C ILE A 129 -16.51 -4.40 2.87
N GLU A 130 -17.49 -3.50 2.73
CA GLU A 130 -18.32 -3.00 3.83
C GLU A 130 -18.95 -4.14 4.64
N ASN A 131 -19.46 -5.17 3.98
CA ASN A 131 -20.00 -6.38 4.61
C ASN A 131 -18.95 -7.19 5.41
N ARG A 132 -17.68 -6.84 5.37
CA ARG A 132 -16.57 -7.48 6.09
C ARG A 132 -15.88 -6.57 7.11
N ILE A 133 -16.39 -5.36 7.35
CA ILE A 133 -15.76 -4.41 8.28
C ILE A 133 -15.71 -4.97 9.69
N GLU A 134 -16.76 -5.63 10.17
CA GLU A 134 -16.76 -6.28 11.50
C GLU A 134 -15.66 -7.35 11.61
N TYR A 135 -15.43 -8.11 10.54
CA TYR A 135 -14.34 -9.08 10.49
C TYR A 135 -12.97 -8.39 10.57
N LEU A 136 -12.75 -7.34 9.81
CA LEU A 136 -11.50 -6.56 9.80
C LEU A 136 -11.26 -5.89 11.17
N SER A 137 -12.28 -5.29 11.74
CA SER A 137 -12.24 -4.75 13.11
C SER A 137 -11.95 -5.84 14.15
N GLY A 138 -12.58 -7.00 14.02
CA GLY A 138 -12.36 -8.17 14.88
C GLY A 138 -10.95 -8.78 14.74
N LEU A 139 -10.30 -8.66 13.57
CA LEU A 139 -8.89 -9.00 13.39
C LEU A 139 -7.99 -8.06 14.21
N GLY A 140 -8.41 -6.81 14.38
CA GLY A 140 -7.72 -5.80 15.16
C GLY A 140 -6.87 -4.83 14.33
N ILE A 141 -6.98 -4.85 12.99
CA ILE A 141 -6.33 -3.85 12.11
C ILE A 141 -6.87 -2.46 12.41
N THR A 142 -6.13 -1.45 12.03
CA THR A 142 -6.52 -0.04 12.26
C THR A 142 -6.67 0.74 10.96
N ALA A 143 -6.22 0.18 9.85
CA ALA A 143 -6.38 0.80 8.54
C ALA A 143 -6.56 -0.25 7.45
N ILE A 144 -7.39 0.05 6.45
CA ILE A 144 -7.38 -0.66 5.16
C ILE A 144 -6.62 0.18 4.15
N GLU A 145 -5.87 -0.49 3.26
CA GLU A 145 -5.26 0.13 2.09
C GLU A 145 -5.92 -0.44 0.84
N LEU A 146 -6.66 0.41 0.13
CA LEU A 146 -7.33 0.06 -1.12
C LEU A 146 -6.34 0.18 -2.27
N MET A 147 -6.08 -0.90 -3.01
CA MET A 147 -5.41 -0.82 -4.30
C MET A 147 -6.16 0.16 -5.22
N PRO A 148 -5.52 0.72 -6.27
CA PRO A 148 -6.06 1.87 -6.98
C PRO A 148 -7.48 1.67 -7.49
N VAL A 149 -8.30 2.72 -7.32
CA VAL A 149 -9.73 2.72 -7.68
C VAL A 149 -10.08 3.70 -8.79
N ALA A 150 -9.09 4.38 -9.37
CA ALA A 150 -9.31 5.27 -10.50
C ALA A 150 -9.91 4.48 -11.69
N GLN A 151 -10.82 5.11 -12.45
CA GLN A 151 -11.50 4.44 -13.57
C GLN A 151 -10.51 3.92 -14.59
N PHE A 152 -10.48 2.62 -14.78
CA PHE A 152 -9.71 1.85 -15.76
C PHE A 152 -10.62 1.21 -16.81
N SER A 153 -10.02 0.66 -17.88
CA SER A 153 -10.76 -0.06 -18.92
C SER A 153 -11.33 -1.39 -18.43
N GLY A 154 -12.55 -1.71 -18.84
CA GLY A 154 -13.23 -2.94 -18.45
C GLY A 154 -13.62 -3.00 -16.98
N THR A 155 -13.68 -4.22 -16.43
CA THR A 155 -14.15 -4.49 -15.08
C THR A 155 -13.13 -5.21 -14.19
N ARG A 156 -12.01 -5.66 -14.76
CA ARG A 156 -10.98 -6.46 -14.10
C ARG A 156 -9.60 -5.86 -14.34
N ASN A 157 -9.05 -5.21 -13.35
CA ASN A 157 -7.69 -4.65 -13.35
C ASN A 157 -7.21 -4.52 -11.91
N TRP A 158 -5.92 -4.57 -11.69
CA TRP A 158 -5.36 -4.24 -10.37
C TRP A 158 -5.59 -2.78 -9.98
N GLY A 159 -5.91 -1.93 -10.97
CA GLY A 159 -6.16 -0.50 -10.80
C GLY A 159 -5.03 0.41 -11.27
N TYR A 160 -3.86 -0.15 -11.64
CA TYR A 160 -2.70 0.65 -12.06
C TYR A 160 -2.78 1.19 -13.49
N ASP A 161 -3.78 0.77 -14.27
CA ASP A 161 -4.06 1.32 -15.61
C ASP A 161 -5.20 2.37 -15.57
N GLY A 162 -5.33 3.10 -14.47
CA GLY A 162 -6.33 4.15 -14.31
C GLY A 162 -6.17 5.29 -15.33
N VAL A 163 -7.27 5.67 -15.97
CA VAL A 163 -7.31 6.71 -17.02
C VAL A 163 -7.88 8.02 -16.51
N TYR A 164 -8.88 7.93 -15.63
CA TYR A 164 -9.56 9.10 -15.05
C TYR A 164 -9.30 9.15 -13.54
N PRO A 165 -8.23 9.83 -13.08
CA PRO A 165 -7.85 9.86 -11.67
C PRO A 165 -8.90 10.43 -10.73
N TYR A 166 -9.83 11.23 -11.25
CA TYR A 166 -10.91 11.83 -10.47
C TYR A 166 -12.16 10.96 -10.39
N ALA A 167 -12.28 9.94 -11.25
CA ALA A 167 -13.43 9.04 -11.28
C ALA A 167 -13.12 7.75 -10.50
N VAL A 168 -14.08 7.31 -9.70
CA VAL A 168 -14.04 6.01 -9.05
C VAL A 168 -14.55 4.95 -10.01
N GLN A 169 -13.85 3.82 -10.10
CA GLN A 169 -14.19 2.68 -10.96
C GLN A 169 -15.67 2.29 -10.83
N ASN A 170 -16.38 2.30 -11.95
CA ASN A 170 -17.83 2.08 -11.98
C ASN A 170 -18.23 0.69 -11.53
N SER A 171 -17.46 -0.35 -11.90
CA SER A 171 -17.74 -1.75 -11.52
C SER A 171 -17.56 -2.01 -10.01
N TYR A 172 -16.84 -1.13 -9.28
CA TYR A 172 -16.71 -1.22 -7.83
C TYR A 172 -17.88 -0.57 -7.07
N GLY A 173 -18.75 0.18 -7.78
CA GLY A 173 -19.90 0.89 -7.22
C GLY A 173 -19.83 2.41 -7.34
N GLY A 174 -18.73 2.95 -7.89
CA GLY A 174 -18.55 4.38 -8.12
C GLY A 174 -18.36 5.22 -6.85
N ALA A 175 -18.45 6.53 -7.00
CA ALA A 175 -18.08 7.48 -5.95
C ALA A 175 -18.89 7.35 -4.65
N LYS A 176 -20.23 7.26 -4.74
CA LYS A 176 -21.08 7.18 -3.54
C LYS A 176 -20.88 5.90 -2.74
N ALA A 177 -20.57 4.78 -3.41
CA ALA A 177 -20.27 3.52 -2.72
C ALA A 177 -18.90 3.55 -2.02
N LEU A 178 -17.90 4.23 -2.59
CA LEU A 178 -16.62 4.48 -1.91
C LEU A 178 -16.82 5.36 -0.66
N MET A 179 -17.59 6.45 -0.79
CA MET A 179 -17.90 7.34 0.35
C MET A 179 -18.61 6.56 1.48
N GLN A 180 -19.56 5.69 1.13
CA GLN A 180 -20.24 4.82 2.10
C GLN A 180 -19.26 3.87 2.81
N LEU A 181 -18.33 3.25 2.07
CA LEU A 181 -17.31 2.39 2.66
C LEU A 181 -16.42 3.17 3.64
N VAL A 182 -15.97 4.37 3.27
CA VAL A 182 -15.11 5.22 4.12
C VAL A 182 -15.86 5.60 5.41
N ASP A 183 -17.10 6.06 5.30
CA ASP A 183 -17.94 6.41 6.46
C ASP A 183 -18.13 5.20 7.40
N SER A 184 -18.38 4.03 6.85
CA SER A 184 -18.51 2.78 7.59
C SER A 184 -17.18 2.37 8.27
N CYS A 185 -16.03 2.53 7.61
CA CYS A 185 -14.71 2.28 8.20
C CYS A 185 -14.46 3.19 9.40
N HIS A 186 -14.71 4.49 9.27
CA HIS A 186 -14.51 5.48 10.33
C HIS A 186 -15.38 5.17 11.55
N ASN A 187 -16.64 4.76 11.34
CA ASN A 187 -17.53 4.34 12.41
C ASN A 187 -17.05 3.08 13.16
N HIS A 188 -16.13 2.29 12.56
CA HIS A 188 -15.46 1.15 13.18
C HIS A 188 -14.02 1.45 13.64
N ASN A 189 -13.60 2.72 13.67
CA ASN A 189 -12.26 3.17 14.00
C ASN A 189 -11.17 2.56 13.08
N ILE A 190 -11.48 2.45 11.80
CA ILE A 190 -10.58 1.98 10.75
C ILE A 190 -10.32 3.15 9.79
N ALA A 191 -9.07 3.55 9.64
CA ALA A 191 -8.64 4.52 8.65
C ALA A 191 -8.65 3.92 7.23
N VAL A 192 -8.78 4.76 6.22
CA VAL A 192 -8.74 4.34 4.82
C VAL A 192 -7.58 4.99 4.10
N ILE A 193 -6.68 4.16 3.60
CA ILE A 193 -5.57 4.53 2.72
C ILE A 193 -6.01 4.24 1.29
N LEU A 194 -5.78 5.18 0.38
CA LEU A 194 -6.02 4.97 -1.04
C LEU A 194 -4.69 4.96 -1.80
N ASP A 195 -4.46 3.92 -2.57
CA ASP A 195 -3.34 3.86 -3.49
C ASP A 195 -3.64 4.68 -4.75
N VAL A 196 -2.75 5.62 -5.10
CA VAL A 196 -2.89 6.53 -6.23
C VAL A 196 -1.69 6.51 -7.15
N VAL A 197 -1.97 6.49 -8.44
CA VAL A 197 -0.97 6.42 -9.51
C VAL A 197 -0.78 7.80 -10.12
N TYR A 198 0.34 8.45 -9.79
CA TYR A 198 0.68 9.80 -10.31
C TYR A 198 1.96 9.79 -11.13
N ASN A 199 2.55 8.64 -11.37
CA ASN A 199 3.75 8.47 -12.21
C ASN A 199 3.40 8.23 -13.68
N HIS A 200 2.21 7.70 -13.99
CA HIS A 200 1.69 7.47 -15.33
C HIS A 200 0.15 7.46 -15.34
N LEU A 201 -0.44 7.34 -16.52
CA LEU A 201 -1.87 7.09 -16.72
C LEU A 201 -2.04 5.92 -17.67
N GLY A 202 -3.12 5.16 -17.49
CA GLY A 202 -3.49 4.08 -18.39
C GLY A 202 -3.67 4.58 -19.83
N PRO A 203 -3.30 3.78 -20.84
CA PRO A 203 -3.34 4.19 -22.24
C PRO A 203 -4.71 4.04 -22.89
N GLU A 204 -5.54 3.09 -22.44
CA GLU A 204 -6.79 2.72 -23.10
C GLU A 204 -7.93 3.69 -22.78
N GLY A 205 -8.46 4.36 -23.80
CA GLY A 205 -9.49 5.38 -23.64
C GLY A 205 -8.97 6.72 -23.07
N ASN A 206 -7.66 6.94 -23.13
CA ASN A 206 -7.01 8.14 -22.62
C ASN A 206 -6.95 9.24 -23.69
N TYR A 207 -7.79 10.25 -23.54
CA TYR A 207 -7.87 11.40 -24.45
C TYR A 207 -7.24 12.68 -23.88
N ILE A 208 -6.54 12.57 -22.72
CA ILE A 208 -6.08 13.75 -21.98
C ILE A 208 -5.10 14.62 -22.79
N SER A 209 -4.33 14.03 -23.70
CA SER A 209 -3.39 14.74 -24.59
C SER A 209 -4.09 15.70 -25.55
N ASP A 210 -5.34 15.47 -25.90
CA ASP A 210 -6.10 16.37 -26.79
C ASP A 210 -6.55 17.64 -26.06
N PHE A 211 -6.57 17.63 -24.74
CA PHE A 211 -6.88 18.79 -23.91
C PHE A 211 -5.64 19.65 -23.66
N GLY A 212 -4.48 19.07 -23.41
CA GLY A 212 -3.28 19.84 -23.08
C GLY A 212 -2.02 19.01 -22.90
N ASN A 213 -0.96 19.68 -22.51
CA ASN A 213 0.38 19.11 -22.38
C ASN A 213 0.55 18.34 -21.06
N TYR A 214 -0.31 17.35 -20.81
CA TYR A 214 -0.24 16.50 -19.61
C TYR A 214 0.98 15.57 -19.61
N PHE A 215 1.50 15.25 -20.77
CA PHE A 215 2.72 14.44 -20.93
C PHE A 215 3.86 15.27 -21.52
N THR A 216 5.09 14.85 -21.27
CA THR A 216 6.30 15.42 -21.87
C THR A 216 7.12 14.34 -22.58
N ASP A 217 7.78 14.73 -23.67
CA ASP A 217 8.76 13.90 -24.39
C ASP A 217 10.18 14.02 -23.79
N LYS A 218 10.37 14.88 -22.78
CA LYS A 218 11.65 15.10 -22.11
C LYS A 218 12.16 13.85 -21.38
N TYR A 219 11.23 13.01 -20.91
CA TYR A 219 11.55 11.77 -20.19
C TYR A 219 10.74 10.59 -20.73
N GLN A 220 11.37 9.40 -20.68
CA GLN A 220 10.72 8.12 -20.94
C GLN A 220 10.61 7.34 -19.63
N THR A 221 9.47 6.70 -19.40
CA THR A 221 9.23 5.80 -18.27
C THR A 221 8.97 4.40 -18.79
N PRO A 222 9.01 3.37 -17.93
CA PRO A 222 8.62 2.02 -18.34
C PRO A 222 7.19 1.93 -18.92
N TRP A 223 6.32 2.87 -18.55
CA TRP A 223 4.91 2.95 -18.97
C TRP A 223 4.66 3.95 -20.10
N GLY A 224 5.69 4.48 -20.75
CA GLY A 224 5.58 5.44 -21.85
C GLY A 224 6.05 6.86 -21.50
N LYS A 225 5.41 7.88 -22.10
CA LYS A 225 5.74 9.28 -21.83
C LYS A 225 5.50 9.63 -20.36
N ALA A 226 6.42 10.40 -19.78
CA ALA A 226 6.26 10.89 -18.41
C ALA A 226 5.16 11.94 -18.30
N ILE A 227 4.51 12.00 -17.13
CA ILE A 227 3.64 13.13 -16.77
C ILE A 227 4.49 14.40 -16.75
N ASN A 228 3.94 15.50 -17.24
CA ASN A 228 4.62 16.78 -17.37
C ASN A 228 4.64 17.56 -16.03
N PHE A 229 5.65 17.32 -15.19
CA PHE A 229 5.80 18.05 -13.93
C PHE A 229 6.81 19.20 -13.99
N ASP A 230 7.61 19.35 -15.08
CA ASP A 230 8.72 20.31 -15.12
C ASP A 230 9.01 20.94 -16.48
N ASP A 231 8.14 20.75 -17.47
CA ASP A 231 8.27 21.33 -18.81
C ASP A 231 7.25 22.45 -19.02
N ALA A 232 7.15 22.98 -20.22
CA ALA A 232 6.15 24.00 -20.56
C ALA A 232 4.72 23.55 -20.17
N TRP A 233 3.94 24.44 -19.55
CA TRP A 233 2.59 24.19 -19.05
C TRP A 233 2.50 23.25 -17.82
N SER A 234 3.60 22.88 -17.20
CA SER A 234 3.60 21.97 -16.05
C SER A 234 2.86 22.51 -14.83
N ASP A 235 2.77 23.81 -14.62
CA ASP A 235 2.06 24.38 -13.46
C ASP A 235 0.63 23.85 -13.34
N GLU A 236 -0.09 23.75 -14.46
CA GLU A 236 -1.50 23.34 -14.47
C GLU A 236 -1.63 21.81 -14.39
N VAL A 237 -0.65 21.06 -14.91
CA VAL A 237 -0.55 19.61 -14.73
C VAL A 237 -0.27 19.27 -13.27
N ARG A 238 0.68 19.98 -12.64
CA ARG A 238 0.96 19.83 -11.19
C ARG A 238 -0.30 20.11 -10.37
N ARG A 239 -1.02 21.20 -10.71
CA ARG A 239 -2.29 21.54 -10.06
C ARG A 239 -3.33 20.45 -10.22
N TYR A 240 -3.46 19.85 -11.39
CA TYR A 240 -4.38 18.75 -11.66
C TYR A 240 -4.16 17.59 -10.69
N PHE A 241 -2.92 17.11 -10.52
CA PHE A 241 -2.62 16.00 -9.62
C PHE A 241 -2.72 16.39 -8.13
N ILE A 242 -2.32 17.60 -7.77
CA ILE A 242 -2.46 18.10 -6.40
C ILE A 242 -3.95 18.21 -6.01
N GLU A 243 -4.79 18.80 -6.86
CA GLU A 243 -6.24 18.91 -6.58
C GLU A 243 -6.93 17.55 -6.57
N ASN A 244 -6.44 16.57 -7.32
CA ASN A 244 -6.89 15.19 -7.22
C ASN A 244 -6.59 14.61 -5.83
N ALA A 245 -5.38 14.76 -5.32
CA ALA A 245 -5.04 14.30 -3.97
C ALA A 245 -5.89 15.01 -2.90
N LEU A 246 -6.06 16.34 -3.02
CA LEU A 246 -6.88 17.10 -2.09
C LEU A 246 -8.37 16.71 -2.17
N MET A 247 -8.87 16.34 -3.36
CA MET A 247 -10.22 15.82 -3.55
C MET A 247 -10.42 14.52 -2.74
N TRP A 248 -9.49 13.57 -2.79
CA TRP A 248 -9.60 12.35 -2.01
C TRP A 248 -9.70 12.62 -0.51
N PHE A 249 -8.91 13.55 0.00
CA PHE A 249 -8.96 13.95 1.40
C PHE A 249 -10.21 14.74 1.78
N ARG A 250 -10.56 15.75 0.97
CA ARG A 250 -11.62 16.70 1.28
C ARG A 250 -13.01 16.15 1.03
N ASP A 251 -13.20 15.50 -0.15
CA ASP A 251 -14.52 15.15 -0.66
C ASP A 251 -14.86 13.67 -0.36
N PHE A 252 -13.85 12.79 -0.23
CA PHE A 252 -14.02 11.35 0.07
C PHE A 252 -13.59 10.97 1.49
N HIS A 253 -13.11 11.90 2.29
CA HIS A 253 -12.61 11.68 3.64
C HIS A 253 -11.53 10.60 3.78
N ILE A 254 -10.77 10.32 2.71
CA ILE A 254 -9.62 9.41 2.76
C ILE A 254 -8.60 9.92 3.79
N ASP A 255 -7.99 9.03 4.57
CA ASP A 255 -7.09 9.37 5.66
C ASP A 255 -5.62 9.46 5.24
N ALA A 256 -5.23 8.63 4.28
CA ALA A 256 -3.87 8.64 3.74
C ALA A 256 -3.87 8.28 2.25
N LEU A 257 -2.86 8.76 1.52
CA LEU A 257 -2.57 8.28 0.16
C LEU A 257 -1.27 7.48 0.16
N ARG A 258 -1.27 6.35 -0.50
CA ARG A 258 -0.05 5.65 -0.92
C ARG A 258 0.24 6.08 -2.36
N LEU A 259 1.38 6.72 -2.59
CA LEU A 259 1.81 7.21 -3.90
C LEU A 259 2.65 6.13 -4.58
N ASP A 260 2.12 5.59 -5.67
CA ASP A 260 2.74 4.52 -6.45
C ASP A 260 4.02 4.98 -7.14
N ALA A 261 5.05 4.14 -7.14
CA ALA A 261 6.29 4.26 -7.92
C ALA A 261 6.85 5.70 -8.00
N VAL A 262 6.97 6.40 -6.86
CA VAL A 262 7.40 7.82 -6.84
C VAL A 262 8.80 8.02 -7.43
N TYR A 263 9.62 7.00 -7.51
CA TYR A 263 10.94 7.03 -8.18
C TYR A 263 10.83 7.23 -9.69
N ALA A 264 9.68 6.93 -10.28
CA ALA A 264 9.40 7.14 -11.70
C ALA A 264 8.87 8.56 -11.99
N ILE A 265 8.47 9.32 -10.98
CA ILE A 265 8.09 10.72 -11.13
C ILE A 265 9.34 11.54 -11.46
N LYS A 266 9.36 12.11 -12.66
CA LYS A 266 10.46 12.95 -13.14
C LYS A 266 10.09 14.41 -13.00
N ASP A 267 10.80 15.12 -12.13
CA ASP A 267 10.56 16.53 -11.84
C ASP A 267 11.91 17.20 -11.46
N SER A 268 12.43 18.01 -12.33
CA SER A 268 13.64 18.82 -12.13
C SER A 268 13.34 20.27 -11.74
N SER A 269 12.10 20.55 -11.33
CA SER A 269 11.71 21.87 -10.84
C SER A 269 12.45 22.22 -9.55
N PRO A 270 12.66 23.50 -9.23
CA PRO A 270 13.26 23.94 -7.97
C PRO A 270 12.52 23.41 -6.73
N VAL A 271 11.20 23.23 -6.84
CA VAL A 271 10.38 22.58 -5.80
C VAL A 271 9.70 21.36 -6.42
N HIS A 272 10.17 20.18 -6.05
CA HIS A 272 9.65 18.91 -6.55
C HIS A 272 8.15 18.77 -6.28
N ILE A 273 7.39 18.15 -7.19
CA ILE A 273 5.92 17.96 -7.06
C ILE A 273 5.53 17.30 -5.73
N LEU A 274 6.27 16.32 -5.24
CA LEU A 274 6.01 15.67 -3.96
C LEU A 274 6.11 16.67 -2.80
N LYS A 275 7.13 17.55 -2.81
CA LYS A 275 7.26 18.63 -1.79
C LYS A 275 6.09 19.61 -1.87
N THR A 276 5.68 19.99 -3.08
CA THR A 276 4.51 20.86 -3.30
C THR A 276 3.24 20.20 -2.78
N LEU A 277 3.03 18.91 -3.09
CA LEU A 277 1.89 18.15 -2.59
C LEU A 277 1.86 18.14 -1.06
N ARG A 278 2.99 17.85 -0.38
CA ARG A 278 3.07 17.87 1.08
C ARG A 278 2.66 19.24 1.66
N LEU A 279 3.16 20.32 1.07
CA LEU A 279 2.80 21.68 1.51
C LEU A 279 1.28 21.91 1.41
N ARG A 280 0.65 21.52 0.29
CA ARG A 280 -0.79 21.68 0.09
C ARG A 280 -1.62 20.81 1.02
N VAL A 281 -1.16 19.59 1.32
CA VAL A 281 -1.82 18.73 2.32
C VAL A 281 -1.68 19.31 3.73
N ASN A 282 -0.54 19.93 4.07
CA ASN A 282 -0.38 20.62 5.35
C ASN A 282 -1.35 21.81 5.50
N GLU A 283 -1.56 22.58 4.43
CA GLU A 283 -2.57 23.66 4.40
C GLU A 283 -3.99 23.11 4.65
N LEU A 284 -4.36 22.02 3.96
CA LEU A 284 -5.64 21.36 4.17
C LEU A 284 -5.80 20.83 5.60
N ASN A 285 -4.74 20.25 6.17
CA ASN A 285 -4.74 19.75 7.54
C ASN A 285 -5.03 20.86 8.55
N LEU A 286 -4.41 22.03 8.36
CA LEU A 286 -4.65 23.21 9.20
C LEU A 286 -6.08 23.74 9.03
N GLU A 287 -6.59 23.80 7.79
CA GLU A 287 -7.95 24.25 7.50
C GLU A 287 -9.02 23.34 8.14
N LYS A 288 -8.84 22.01 8.01
CA LYS A 288 -9.84 21.03 8.45
C LYS A 288 -9.68 20.59 9.91
N GLY A 289 -8.54 20.87 10.55
CA GLY A 289 -8.22 20.36 11.88
C GLY A 289 -8.15 18.82 11.93
N LYS A 290 -7.83 18.18 10.80
CA LYS A 290 -7.61 16.75 10.63
C LYS A 290 -6.18 16.51 10.17
N GLN A 291 -5.66 15.31 10.34
CA GLN A 291 -4.37 14.91 9.78
C GLN A 291 -4.59 13.96 8.60
N HIS A 292 -3.91 14.24 7.48
CA HIS A 292 -3.87 13.35 6.33
C HIS A 292 -2.42 12.97 6.07
N HIS A 293 -2.18 11.68 5.80
CA HIS A 293 -0.83 11.15 5.64
C HIS A 293 -0.52 10.88 4.17
N LEU A 294 0.77 10.95 3.83
CA LEU A 294 1.30 10.61 2.51
C LEU A 294 2.35 9.52 2.66
N PHE A 295 2.06 8.34 2.17
CA PHE A 295 2.98 7.21 2.11
C PHE A 295 3.52 7.07 0.68
N VAL A 296 4.75 6.62 0.54
CA VAL A 296 5.36 6.46 -0.79
C VAL A 296 5.87 5.05 -0.99
N GLU A 297 5.77 4.59 -2.21
CA GLU A 297 6.45 3.39 -2.67
C GLU A 297 7.68 3.79 -3.48
N SER A 298 8.85 3.34 -2.99
CA SER A 298 10.12 3.57 -3.68
C SER A 298 11.10 2.45 -3.38
N ASN A 299 11.71 1.92 -4.42
CA ASN A 299 12.76 0.90 -4.32
C ASN A 299 14.18 1.48 -4.26
N LEU A 300 14.34 2.80 -4.07
CA LEU A 300 15.64 3.48 -4.10
C LEU A 300 16.37 3.48 -2.75
N ASN A 301 15.74 3.13 -1.65
CA ASN A 301 16.27 3.29 -0.28
C ASN A 301 16.71 4.75 -0.02
N ASP A 302 15.92 5.70 -0.43
CA ASP A 302 16.26 7.11 -0.38
C ASP A 302 15.47 7.82 0.74
N VAL A 303 16.16 8.22 1.80
CA VAL A 303 15.54 8.90 2.93
C VAL A 303 15.04 10.32 2.61
N ARG A 304 15.39 10.90 1.45
CA ARG A 304 14.87 12.22 1.05
C ARG A 304 13.34 12.21 0.95
N PHE A 305 12.74 11.08 0.58
CA PHE A 305 11.28 10.99 0.54
C PHE A 305 10.65 11.27 1.90
N ILE A 306 11.21 10.73 2.97
CA ILE A 306 10.65 10.78 4.33
C ILE A 306 11.32 11.80 5.26
N ASN A 307 12.44 12.38 4.85
CA ASN A 307 13.04 13.48 5.61
C ASN A 307 12.09 14.67 5.64
N PRO A 308 12.04 15.41 6.77
CA PRO A 308 11.19 16.59 6.89
C PRO A 308 11.63 17.71 5.94
N LEU A 309 10.68 18.59 5.62
CA LEU A 309 10.87 19.71 4.67
C LEU A 309 12.05 20.62 5.06
N GLU A 310 12.28 20.80 6.36
CA GLU A 310 13.35 21.62 6.94
C GLU A 310 14.75 21.02 6.75
N LYS A 311 14.81 19.71 6.40
CA LYS A 311 16.05 18.99 6.06
C LYS A 311 16.13 18.67 4.56
N ASP A 312 15.51 19.51 3.73
CA ASP A 312 15.44 19.35 2.27
C ASP A 312 14.82 18.01 1.80
N GLY A 313 14.08 17.34 2.67
CA GLY A 313 13.26 16.20 2.30
C GLY A 313 11.95 16.60 1.63
N PHE A 314 11.20 15.58 1.20
CA PHE A 314 9.87 15.79 0.62
C PHE A 314 8.75 15.76 1.68
N GLY A 315 9.07 15.36 2.93
CA GLY A 315 8.14 15.39 4.06
C GLY A 315 7.06 14.31 4.01
N MET A 316 7.30 13.19 3.32
CA MET A 316 6.36 12.07 3.33
C MET A 316 6.35 11.41 4.71
N ASP A 317 5.19 10.95 5.14
CA ASP A 317 5.02 10.40 6.50
C ASP A 317 5.64 9.02 6.64
N ALA A 318 5.60 8.19 5.59
CA ALA A 318 6.26 6.88 5.57
C ALA A 318 6.59 6.42 4.15
N GLN A 319 7.46 5.40 4.05
CA GLN A 319 7.72 4.70 2.80
C GLN A 319 7.67 3.17 2.99
N TRP A 320 7.29 2.46 1.94
CA TRP A 320 7.36 1.01 1.91
C TRP A 320 8.80 0.53 1.99
N ASN A 321 9.04 -0.48 2.83
CA ASN A 321 10.37 -1.07 3.07
C ASN A 321 10.44 -2.48 2.45
N GLU A 322 10.72 -2.54 1.16
CA GLU A 322 10.86 -3.81 0.45
C GLU A 322 12.04 -4.65 0.96
N GLU A 323 13.11 -4.01 1.43
CA GLU A 323 14.29 -4.76 1.88
C GLU A 323 14.04 -5.56 3.16
N PHE A 324 13.10 -5.11 4.00
CA PHE A 324 12.63 -5.94 5.12
C PHE A 324 11.98 -7.23 4.60
N HIS A 325 11.08 -7.12 3.60
CA HIS A 325 10.49 -8.28 2.95
C HIS A 325 11.56 -9.22 2.36
N HIS A 326 12.51 -8.65 1.60
CA HIS A 326 13.57 -9.44 0.95
C HIS A 326 14.40 -10.22 1.97
N ALA A 327 14.87 -9.54 3.02
CA ALA A 327 15.65 -10.17 4.09
C ALA A 327 14.83 -11.23 4.86
N LEU A 328 13.56 -10.94 5.16
CA LEU A 328 12.67 -11.87 5.85
C LEU A 328 12.38 -13.12 5.02
N ASN A 329 12.10 -12.95 3.72
CA ASN A 329 11.82 -14.05 2.80
C ASN A 329 13.02 -15.00 2.67
N VAL A 330 14.23 -14.42 2.46
CA VAL A 330 15.46 -15.22 2.38
C VAL A 330 15.79 -15.90 3.70
N SER A 331 15.54 -15.26 4.85
CA SER A 331 15.71 -15.89 6.18
C SER A 331 14.81 -17.11 6.34
N ALA A 332 13.59 -17.07 5.82
CA ALA A 332 12.64 -18.18 5.90
C ALA A 332 12.94 -19.32 4.90
N GLY A 333 13.99 -19.21 4.10
CA GLY A 333 14.41 -20.20 3.12
C GLY A 333 13.85 -19.94 1.72
N GLY A 334 13.43 -18.71 1.41
CA GLY A 334 13.06 -18.28 0.07
C GLY A 334 14.23 -18.32 -0.91
N GLU A 335 13.93 -18.42 -2.21
CA GLU A 335 14.94 -18.53 -3.25
C GLU A 335 15.72 -17.22 -3.41
N LYS A 336 17.06 -17.31 -3.43
CA LYS A 336 17.97 -16.19 -3.68
C LYS A 336 18.10 -15.92 -5.20
N LYS A 337 17.07 -15.37 -5.81
CA LYS A 337 17.04 -15.02 -7.25
C LYS A 337 16.50 -13.61 -7.44
N GLY A 338 16.82 -12.98 -8.58
CA GLY A 338 16.36 -11.63 -8.91
C GLY A 338 16.69 -10.63 -7.80
N ALA A 339 15.71 -9.86 -7.35
CA ALA A 339 15.86 -8.87 -6.28
C ALA A 339 16.31 -9.48 -4.94
N LEU A 340 16.07 -10.78 -4.70
CA LEU A 340 16.45 -11.48 -3.48
C LEU A 340 17.91 -12.00 -3.48
N ALA A 341 18.58 -11.98 -4.63
CA ALA A 341 19.91 -12.57 -4.79
C ALA A 341 20.98 -11.98 -3.86
N ASP A 342 20.87 -10.69 -3.58
CA ASP A 342 21.82 -9.94 -2.75
C ASP A 342 21.61 -10.11 -1.24
N PHE A 343 20.53 -10.77 -0.82
CA PHE A 343 20.18 -10.84 0.60
C PHE A 343 20.79 -12.08 1.27
N ASN A 344 21.28 -11.89 2.51
CA ASN A 344 22.00 -12.92 3.28
C ASN A 344 21.23 -13.39 4.52
N GLY A 345 19.94 -13.64 4.39
CA GLY A 345 19.12 -14.25 5.43
C GLY A 345 19.11 -13.46 6.74
N VAL A 346 19.32 -14.15 7.86
CA VAL A 346 19.17 -13.59 9.22
C VAL A 346 20.11 -12.41 9.51
N GLU A 347 21.28 -12.35 8.88
CA GLU A 347 22.19 -11.20 8.98
C GLU A 347 21.52 -9.91 8.45
N HIS A 348 20.99 -9.98 7.23
CA HIS A 348 20.34 -8.82 6.62
C HIS A 348 18.99 -8.50 7.28
N LEU A 349 18.28 -9.50 7.79
CA LEU A 349 17.07 -9.26 8.56
C LEU A 349 17.37 -8.54 9.89
N ALA A 350 18.42 -8.95 10.60
CA ALA A 350 18.87 -8.27 11.82
C ALA A 350 19.28 -6.81 11.54
N LYS A 351 20.01 -6.57 10.43
CA LYS A 351 20.34 -5.22 9.98
C LYS A 351 19.09 -4.42 9.64
N SER A 352 18.13 -5.01 8.94
CA SER A 352 16.89 -4.32 8.57
C SER A 352 16.05 -3.90 9.79
N TYR A 353 15.99 -4.71 10.86
CA TYR A 353 15.36 -4.29 12.11
C TYR A 353 15.99 -3.02 12.70
N ALA A 354 17.32 -2.93 12.68
CA ALA A 354 18.05 -1.81 13.27
C ALA A 354 18.07 -0.58 12.35
N ASP A 355 18.39 -0.78 11.07
CA ASP A 355 18.73 0.29 10.12
C ASP A 355 17.60 0.59 9.12
N ALA A 356 16.51 -0.16 9.11
CA ALA A 356 15.45 -0.22 8.12
C ALA A 356 15.94 -0.73 6.77
N PHE A 357 16.94 -0.09 6.15
CA PHE A 357 17.55 -0.55 4.90
C PHE A 357 18.73 -1.45 5.13
N VAL A 358 18.86 -2.49 4.32
CA VAL A 358 20.04 -3.35 4.23
C VAL A 358 21.13 -2.65 3.41
N TYR A 359 20.75 -2.19 2.22
CA TYR A 359 21.60 -1.38 1.35
C TYR A 359 21.38 0.11 1.65
N ASP A 360 22.24 0.66 2.49
CA ASP A 360 22.16 2.01 3.05
C ASP A 360 23.38 2.88 2.73
N GLY A 361 23.88 2.79 1.52
CA GLY A 361 25.11 3.43 1.03
C GLY A 361 26.27 2.45 0.85
N ILE A 362 26.00 1.15 0.89
CA ILE A 362 26.97 0.09 0.64
C ILE A 362 26.84 -0.48 -0.78
N TYR A 363 27.87 -1.21 -1.24
CA TYR A 363 27.87 -1.83 -2.56
C TYR A 363 26.89 -3.00 -2.61
N SER A 364 26.00 -3.01 -3.62
CA SER A 364 25.07 -4.10 -3.93
C SER A 364 25.60 -4.88 -5.14
N PRO A 365 26.01 -6.15 -4.98
CA PRO A 365 26.52 -6.95 -6.09
C PRO A 365 25.51 -7.14 -7.22
N GLY A 366 24.26 -7.44 -6.92
CA GLY A 366 23.21 -7.63 -7.92
C GLY A 366 22.89 -6.36 -8.70
N ARG A 367 22.98 -5.19 -8.05
CA ARG A 367 22.83 -3.88 -8.72
C ARG A 367 24.13 -3.35 -9.32
N SER A 368 25.26 -3.99 -9.05
CA SER A 368 26.61 -3.59 -9.50
C SER A 368 26.97 -2.13 -9.20
N LYS A 369 26.47 -1.59 -8.06
CA LYS A 369 26.73 -0.20 -7.63
C LYS A 369 26.51 -0.01 -6.13
N THR A 370 27.06 1.07 -5.57
CA THR A 370 26.66 1.57 -4.25
C THR A 370 25.21 2.01 -4.30
N PHE A 371 24.42 1.61 -3.30
CA PHE A 371 22.98 1.78 -3.33
C PHE A 371 22.42 2.19 -1.97
N GLY A 372 21.35 3.01 -2.04
CA GLY A 372 20.62 3.47 -0.88
C GLY A 372 21.29 4.63 -0.13
N SER A 373 20.65 5.06 0.92
CA SER A 373 21.12 6.11 1.83
C SER A 373 20.97 5.67 3.28
N LYS A 374 21.88 6.12 4.12
CA LYS A 374 21.88 5.77 5.54
C LYS A 374 20.68 6.37 6.26
N VAL A 375 20.00 5.55 7.04
CA VAL A 375 18.87 5.94 7.90
C VAL A 375 19.42 6.33 9.28
N THR A 376 19.44 7.60 9.60
CA THR A 376 20.04 8.10 10.86
C THR A 376 19.01 8.45 11.92
N GLU A 377 18.12 9.40 11.62
CA GLU A 377 17.18 9.97 12.59
C GLU A 377 15.71 9.58 12.33
N ASN A 378 15.44 8.94 11.21
CA ASN A 378 14.10 8.54 10.83
C ASN A 378 13.55 7.48 11.81
N PRO A 379 12.43 7.76 12.50
CA PRO A 379 11.82 6.79 13.41
C PRO A 379 11.18 5.62 12.65
N GLY A 380 10.83 4.56 13.39
CA GLY A 380 10.30 3.35 12.77
C GLY A 380 8.97 3.52 12.05
N HIS A 381 8.12 4.45 12.49
CA HIS A 381 6.85 4.75 11.83
C HIS A 381 6.99 5.36 10.43
N GLN A 382 8.18 5.80 10.06
CA GLN A 382 8.44 6.23 8.68
C GLN A 382 8.70 5.07 7.71
N PHE A 383 8.56 3.82 8.16
CA PHE A 383 8.74 2.64 7.33
C PHE A 383 7.55 1.70 7.46
N ILE A 384 7.00 1.28 6.33
CA ILE A 384 5.93 0.27 6.25
C ILE A 384 6.56 -1.03 5.83
N ALA A 385 6.49 -2.05 6.69
CA ALA A 385 7.08 -3.37 6.46
C ALA A 385 5.98 -4.41 6.21
N PHE A 386 6.30 -5.44 5.45
CA PHE A 386 5.39 -6.51 5.09
C PHE A 386 6.13 -7.84 4.90
N SER A 387 5.43 -8.94 5.07
CA SER A 387 5.90 -10.27 4.69
C SER A 387 5.60 -10.57 3.21
N GLN A 388 4.52 -10.00 2.70
CA GLN A 388 4.09 -9.97 1.29
C GLN A 388 3.11 -8.81 1.11
N ASN A 389 2.94 -8.38 -0.14
CA ASN A 389 1.93 -7.45 -0.60
C ASN A 389 1.46 -7.84 -2.01
N HIS A 390 0.64 -7.03 -2.68
CA HIS A 390 0.18 -7.34 -4.03
C HIS A 390 1.33 -7.57 -5.01
N ASN A 391 2.42 -6.78 -4.96
CA ASN A 391 3.59 -6.92 -5.83
C ASN A 391 4.32 -8.25 -5.58
N GLN A 392 4.55 -8.60 -4.31
CA GLN A 392 5.32 -9.78 -3.94
C GLN A 392 4.59 -11.09 -4.28
N VAL A 393 3.27 -11.05 -4.32
CA VAL A 393 2.42 -12.17 -4.72
C VAL A 393 2.18 -12.15 -6.22
N GLY A 394 1.70 -11.05 -6.76
CA GLY A 394 1.19 -10.95 -8.12
C GLY A 394 2.26 -10.93 -9.19
N ASN A 395 3.49 -10.49 -8.86
CA ASN A 395 4.63 -10.56 -9.75
C ASN A 395 5.30 -11.96 -9.78
N ARG A 396 4.62 -13.00 -9.28
CA ARG A 396 4.98 -14.41 -9.52
C ARG A 396 4.15 -14.95 -10.68
N ILE A 397 4.71 -15.89 -11.44
CA ILE A 397 4.08 -16.43 -12.66
C ILE A 397 2.61 -16.87 -12.42
N ASN A 398 2.35 -17.54 -11.30
CA ASN A 398 1.00 -18.03 -10.98
C ASN A 398 0.36 -17.26 -9.81
N GLY A 399 0.92 -16.13 -9.40
CA GLY A 399 0.41 -15.35 -8.26
C GLY A 399 0.49 -16.08 -6.92
N GLU A 400 1.55 -16.88 -6.71
CA GLU A 400 1.66 -17.72 -5.52
C GLU A 400 1.93 -16.89 -4.26
N ARG A 401 1.11 -17.13 -3.25
CA ARG A 401 1.27 -16.55 -1.91
C ARG A 401 2.36 -17.27 -1.12
N THR A 402 2.84 -16.63 -0.05
CA THR A 402 3.74 -17.28 0.94
C THR A 402 3.18 -18.59 1.45
N THR A 403 1.86 -18.77 1.50
CA THR A 403 1.16 -20.02 1.87
C THR A 403 1.54 -21.20 0.98
N ASN A 404 1.86 -20.96 -0.27
CA ASN A 404 2.21 -22.00 -1.23
C ASN A 404 3.71 -22.33 -1.19
N SER A 405 4.53 -21.38 -0.74
CA SER A 405 6.00 -21.48 -0.74
C SER A 405 6.57 -21.91 0.60
N PHE A 406 5.89 -21.63 1.70
CA PHE A 406 6.38 -21.85 3.05
C PHE A 406 5.49 -22.78 3.88
N SER A 407 6.10 -23.48 4.84
CA SER A 407 5.39 -24.31 5.81
C SER A 407 4.44 -23.45 6.67
N PHE A 408 3.45 -24.07 7.29
CA PHE A 408 2.55 -23.40 8.22
C PHE A 408 3.29 -22.77 9.40
N GLU A 409 4.35 -23.43 9.89
CA GLU A 409 5.20 -22.92 10.95
C GLU A 409 5.98 -21.69 10.48
N ALA A 410 6.57 -21.75 9.29
CA ALA A 410 7.27 -20.61 8.71
C ALA A 410 6.34 -19.39 8.49
N GLN A 411 5.10 -19.59 8.06
CA GLN A 411 4.13 -18.50 7.92
C GLN A 411 3.85 -17.81 9.26
N LYS A 412 3.71 -18.57 10.36
CA LYS A 412 3.59 -18.01 11.71
C LYS A 412 4.83 -17.25 12.14
N LEU A 413 6.01 -17.77 11.80
CA LEU A 413 7.28 -17.09 12.05
C LEU A 413 7.36 -15.75 11.28
N LEU A 414 7.00 -15.74 9.98
CA LEU A 414 6.95 -14.52 9.16
C LEU A 414 6.02 -13.48 9.77
N ALA A 415 4.80 -13.87 10.13
CA ALA A 415 3.83 -12.98 10.79
C ALA A 415 4.36 -12.41 12.11
N GLY A 416 4.96 -13.29 12.94
CA GLY A 416 5.55 -12.86 14.21
C GLY A 416 6.73 -11.92 14.02
N ALA A 417 7.63 -12.22 13.08
CA ALA A 417 8.78 -11.37 12.74
C ALA A 417 8.35 -9.97 12.27
N LEU A 418 7.30 -9.90 11.46
CA LEU A 418 6.70 -8.63 11.04
C LEU A 418 6.11 -7.87 12.24
N MET A 419 5.28 -8.53 13.06
CA MET A 419 4.54 -7.87 14.15
C MET A 419 5.44 -7.40 15.30
N VAL A 420 6.61 -7.99 15.50
CA VAL A 420 7.59 -7.51 16.49
C VAL A 420 8.55 -6.47 15.93
N SER A 421 8.47 -6.13 14.64
CA SER A 421 9.32 -5.11 14.01
C SER A 421 9.03 -3.70 14.58
N PRO A 422 10.00 -2.78 14.51
CA PRO A 422 9.76 -1.38 14.90
C PRO A 422 9.09 -0.55 13.79
N PHE A 423 8.42 -1.18 12.83
CA PHE A 423 7.83 -0.56 11.64
C PHE A 423 6.31 -0.66 11.64
N ILE A 424 5.65 0.12 10.81
CA ILE A 424 4.20 -0.03 10.54
C ILE A 424 4.02 -1.36 9.80
N PRO A 425 3.24 -2.32 10.32
CA PRO A 425 3.01 -3.57 9.62
C PRO A 425 1.91 -3.45 8.59
N LEU A 426 2.15 -4.03 7.41
CA LEU A 426 1.15 -4.23 6.37
C LEU A 426 0.91 -5.73 6.20
N ILE A 427 -0.36 -6.12 6.21
CA ILE A 427 -0.87 -7.48 6.00
C ILE A 427 -1.60 -7.49 4.65
N PHE A 428 -1.25 -8.41 3.77
CA PHE A 428 -1.96 -8.56 2.50
C PHE A 428 -3.21 -9.44 2.66
N MET A 429 -4.32 -9.06 2.04
CA MET A 429 -5.63 -9.75 2.16
C MET A 429 -5.53 -11.27 2.08
N GLY A 430 -6.09 -11.95 3.08
CA GLY A 430 -6.09 -13.42 3.20
C GLY A 430 -4.84 -14.03 3.83
N GLU A 431 -3.80 -13.25 4.10
CA GLU A 431 -2.58 -13.71 4.76
C GLU A 431 -2.88 -14.21 6.17
N GLU A 432 -3.75 -13.53 6.89
CA GLU A 432 -4.12 -13.77 8.28
C GLU A 432 -4.84 -15.11 8.53
N TRP A 433 -5.27 -15.78 7.49
CA TRP A 433 -5.76 -17.17 7.59
C TRP A 433 -5.01 -18.15 6.70
N ALA A 434 -3.88 -17.76 6.15
CA ALA A 434 -3.13 -18.56 5.20
C ALA A 434 -3.99 -18.97 3.98
N ALA A 435 -4.55 -17.97 3.28
CA ALA A 435 -5.30 -18.18 2.04
C ALA A 435 -4.39 -18.85 0.99
N THR A 436 -4.96 -19.79 0.25
CA THR A 436 -4.25 -20.53 -0.82
C THR A 436 -4.62 -20.04 -2.21
N ASN A 437 -5.61 -19.15 -2.31
CA ASN A 437 -5.98 -18.52 -3.57
C ASN A 437 -4.77 -17.74 -4.13
N PRO A 438 -4.42 -17.89 -5.40
CA PRO A 438 -3.42 -17.03 -6.01
C PRO A 438 -3.91 -15.58 -6.02
N PHE A 439 -3.00 -14.66 -6.26
CA PHE A 439 -3.34 -13.30 -6.67
C PHE A 439 -2.56 -13.02 -7.95
N GLN A 440 -3.17 -13.40 -9.08
CA GLN A 440 -2.53 -13.29 -10.39
C GLN A 440 -2.66 -11.86 -10.93
N ASN A 441 -1.79 -11.49 -11.85
CA ASN A 441 -2.04 -10.30 -12.65
C ASN A 441 -3.18 -10.58 -13.63
N PHE A 442 -4.11 -9.64 -13.74
CA PHE A 442 -5.27 -9.72 -14.63
C PHE A 442 -5.65 -8.34 -15.14
N MET A 443 -6.15 -8.28 -16.35
CA MET A 443 -6.68 -7.09 -16.98
C MET A 443 -7.82 -7.43 -17.92
N ASP A 444 -8.65 -6.42 -18.19
CA ASP A 444 -9.78 -6.49 -19.11
C ASP A 444 -9.60 -5.39 -20.17
N SER A 445 -8.74 -5.66 -21.14
CA SER A 445 -8.45 -4.74 -22.24
C SER A 445 -8.90 -5.32 -23.58
N SER A 446 -9.41 -4.48 -24.45
CA SER A 446 -9.75 -4.80 -25.83
C SER A 446 -8.61 -4.51 -26.81
N ASP A 447 -7.57 -3.77 -26.39
CA ASP A 447 -6.44 -3.40 -27.25
C ASP A 447 -5.32 -4.44 -27.18
N LEU A 448 -5.15 -5.17 -28.28
CA LEU A 448 -4.13 -6.22 -28.41
C LEU A 448 -2.70 -5.68 -28.30
N ASN A 449 -2.42 -4.41 -28.68
CA ASN A 449 -1.10 -3.84 -28.57
C ASN A 449 -0.74 -3.55 -27.11
N ILE A 450 -1.70 -3.09 -26.32
CA ILE A 450 -1.54 -2.85 -24.89
C ILE A 450 -1.25 -4.17 -24.17
N ILE A 451 -2.04 -5.20 -24.49
CA ILE A 451 -1.87 -6.54 -23.93
C ILE A 451 -0.47 -7.06 -24.24
N GLN A 452 -0.05 -6.99 -25.49
CA GLN A 452 1.27 -7.46 -25.91
C GLN A 452 2.41 -6.70 -25.21
N ALA A 453 2.29 -5.38 -25.09
CA ALA A 453 3.29 -4.55 -24.40
C ALA A 453 3.41 -4.93 -22.90
N LEU A 454 2.29 -5.22 -22.23
CA LEU A 454 2.29 -5.69 -20.84
C LEU A 454 2.88 -7.10 -20.71
N GLU A 455 2.51 -8.02 -21.57
CA GLU A 455 3.09 -9.36 -21.60
C GLU A 455 4.61 -9.32 -21.81
N ASP A 456 5.10 -8.44 -22.70
CA ASP A 456 6.51 -8.28 -22.97
C ASP A 456 7.25 -7.62 -21.80
N GLY A 457 6.63 -6.65 -21.11
CA GLY A 457 7.12 -6.07 -19.86
C GLY A 457 7.24 -7.12 -18.75
N MET A 458 6.19 -7.93 -18.58
CA MET A 458 6.19 -9.04 -17.62
C MET A 458 7.26 -10.08 -17.95
N LYS A 459 7.43 -10.47 -19.22
CA LYS A 459 8.50 -11.39 -19.65
C LYS A 459 9.89 -10.88 -19.26
N LEU A 460 10.13 -9.58 -19.41
CA LEU A 460 11.38 -8.93 -19.01
C LEU A 460 11.60 -9.00 -17.49
N GLU A 461 10.59 -8.71 -16.72
CA GLU A 461 10.63 -8.75 -15.26
C GLU A 461 10.80 -10.19 -14.75
N PHE A 462 10.01 -11.14 -15.26
CA PHE A 462 10.08 -12.55 -14.89
C PHE A 462 11.33 -13.27 -15.41
N SER A 463 11.94 -12.84 -16.52
CA SER A 463 13.17 -13.44 -17.02
C SER A 463 14.33 -13.37 -16.01
N SER A 464 14.31 -12.37 -15.14
CA SER A 464 15.28 -12.20 -14.04
C SER A 464 14.95 -13.03 -12.79
N VAL A 465 13.72 -13.48 -12.62
CA VAL A 465 13.20 -14.04 -11.36
C VAL A 465 12.95 -15.55 -11.40
N GLN A 466 12.53 -16.11 -12.56
CA GLN A 466 12.17 -17.53 -12.62
C GLN A 466 12.52 -18.20 -13.95
N GLY A 467 12.91 -19.51 -13.84
CA GLY A 467 13.09 -20.37 -14.99
C GLY A 467 11.75 -20.80 -15.60
N LYS A 468 11.74 -20.89 -16.93
CA LYS A 468 10.91 -21.71 -17.83
C LYS A 468 9.47 -22.01 -17.35
N GLY A 469 8.56 -21.11 -17.57
CA GLY A 469 7.11 -21.31 -17.60
C GLY A 469 6.50 -20.33 -18.59
N ASP A 470 5.45 -20.76 -19.28
CA ASP A 470 4.64 -19.85 -20.09
C ASP A 470 3.90 -18.89 -19.16
N LEU A 471 3.90 -17.60 -19.51
CA LEU A 471 3.11 -16.60 -18.78
C LEU A 471 1.61 -16.95 -18.91
N PRO A 472 0.85 -16.81 -17.82
CA PRO A 472 -0.60 -16.93 -17.92
C PRO A 472 -1.14 -15.84 -18.85
N ASP A 473 -2.20 -16.16 -19.62
CA ASP A 473 -2.91 -15.15 -20.39
C ASP A 473 -3.63 -14.20 -19.40
N LEU A 474 -3.20 -12.94 -19.37
CA LEU A 474 -3.72 -11.92 -18.45
C LEU A 474 -5.21 -11.59 -18.65
N ARG A 475 -5.76 -11.91 -19.83
CA ARG A 475 -7.15 -11.62 -20.21
C ARG A 475 -8.14 -12.65 -19.68
N VAL A 476 -7.65 -13.80 -19.25
CA VAL A 476 -8.51 -14.90 -18.85
C VAL A 476 -9.27 -14.53 -17.57
N GLU A 477 -10.58 -14.43 -17.67
CA GLU A 477 -11.47 -14.19 -16.52
C GLU A 477 -11.20 -15.15 -15.36
N GLU A 478 -10.71 -16.34 -15.67
CA GLU A 478 -10.31 -17.35 -14.69
C GLU A 478 -9.21 -16.86 -13.74
N ALA A 479 -8.25 -16.03 -14.22
CA ALA A 479 -7.20 -15.46 -13.37
C ALA A 479 -7.80 -14.54 -12.28
N TYR A 480 -8.75 -13.71 -12.68
CA TYR A 480 -9.50 -12.85 -11.76
C TYR A 480 -10.35 -13.66 -10.78
N GLU A 481 -11.14 -14.62 -11.26
CA GLU A 481 -12.02 -15.45 -10.42
C GLU A 481 -11.21 -16.31 -9.43
N LYS A 482 -10.08 -16.88 -9.84
CA LYS A 482 -9.17 -17.61 -8.94
C LYS A 482 -8.55 -16.73 -7.88
N SER A 483 -8.36 -15.44 -8.17
CA SER A 483 -7.79 -14.46 -7.22
C SER A 483 -8.77 -14.02 -6.14
N LYS A 484 -10.07 -14.27 -6.29
CA LYS A 484 -11.09 -13.99 -5.27
C LYS A 484 -10.87 -14.83 -4.01
N LEU A 485 -10.94 -14.18 -2.85
CA LEU A 485 -10.77 -14.88 -1.57
C LEU A 485 -11.90 -15.85 -1.27
N THR A 486 -11.53 -17.09 -0.87
CA THR A 486 -12.48 -18.15 -0.51
C THR A 486 -12.84 -18.09 0.97
N TRP A 487 -13.70 -17.19 1.37
CA TRP A 487 -14.11 -16.89 2.75
C TRP A 487 -14.57 -18.12 3.56
N ASN A 488 -15.28 -19.05 2.94
CA ASN A 488 -15.71 -20.29 3.61
C ASN A 488 -14.56 -21.14 4.13
N SER A 489 -13.34 -20.92 3.64
CA SER A 489 -12.16 -21.64 4.09
C SER A 489 -11.72 -21.28 5.52
N LEU A 490 -12.18 -20.15 6.07
CA LEU A 490 -11.99 -19.78 7.49
C LEU A 490 -12.57 -20.81 8.47
N LYS A 491 -13.57 -21.60 8.05
CA LYS A 491 -14.15 -22.70 8.86
C LYS A 491 -13.19 -23.87 9.05
N ILE A 492 -12.11 -23.94 8.28
CA ILE A 492 -11.08 -24.96 8.42
C ILE A 492 -10.26 -24.70 9.68
N LYS A 493 -10.21 -25.66 10.60
CA LYS A 493 -9.57 -25.52 11.92
C LYS A 493 -8.14 -24.93 11.86
N LYS A 494 -7.32 -25.34 10.89
CA LYS A 494 -5.95 -24.85 10.70
C LYS A 494 -5.93 -23.35 10.34
N LYS A 495 -6.83 -22.90 9.45
CA LYS A 495 -6.97 -21.50 9.04
C LYS A 495 -7.52 -20.63 10.16
N ALA A 496 -8.51 -21.10 10.89
CA ALA A 496 -9.04 -20.41 12.07
C ALA A 496 -7.97 -20.22 13.17
N ARG A 497 -7.02 -21.16 13.32
CA ARG A 497 -5.89 -21.03 14.24
C ARG A 497 -4.88 -19.99 13.79
N MET A 498 -4.62 -19.87 12.48
CA MET A 498 -3.77 -18.80 11.93
C MET A 498 -4.41 -17.43 12.19
N PHE A 499 -5.70 -17.29 11.92
CA PHE A 499 -6.44 -16.07 12.21
C PHE A 499 -6.35 -15.67 13.68
N ALA A 500 -6.59 -16.61 14.59
CA ALA A 500 -6.47 -16.36 16.04
C ALA A 500 -5.02 -16.01 16.45
N TYR A 501 -4.01 -16.54 15.75
CA TYR A 501 -2.61 -16.20 15.96
C TYR A 501 -2.31 -14.77 15.54
N TYR A 502 -2.82 -14.30 14.38
CA TYR A 502 -2.71 -12.90 13.95
C TYR A 502 -3.42 -11.96 14.92
N GLN A 503 -4.64 -12.30 15.38
CA GLN A 503 -5.34 -11.52 16.39
C GLN A 503 -4.49 -11.34 17.66
N GLU A 504 -3.83 -12.40 18.14
CA GLU A 504 -2.97 -12.33 19.33
C GLU A 504 -1.72 -11.49 19.08
N LEU A 505 -1.07 -11.61 17.92
CA LEU A 505 0.09 -10.79 17.55
C LEU A 505 -0.29 -9.29 17.50
N ILE A 506 -1.41 -8.97 16.87
CA ILE A 506 -1.93 -7.59 16.78
C ILE A 506 -2.27 -7.07 18.18
N ARG A 507 -2.91 -7.89 19.02
CA ARG A 507 -3.21 -7.53 20.41
C ARG A 507 -1.93 -7.21 21.20
N LEU A 508 -0.92 -8.07 21.12
CA LEU A 508 0.37 -7.85 21.78
C LEU A 508 1.01 -6.55 21.29
N ARG A 509 1.01 -6.32 19.97
CA ARG A 509 1.57 -5.10 19.38
C ARG A 509 0.88 -3.84 19.87
N LYS A 510 -0.44 -3.83 19.99
CA LYS A 510 -1.21 -2.65 20.43
C LYS A 510 -1.06 -2.36 21.92
N HIS A 511 -0.89 -3.37 22.75
CA HIS A 511 -0.97 -3.21 24.21
C HIS A 511 0.39 -3.22 24.91
N LEU A 512 1.46 -3.64 24.25
CA LEU A 512 2.79 -3.67 24.86
C LEU A 512 3.62 -2.45 24.40
N PRO A 513 3.90 -1.48 25.27
CA PRO A 513 4.65 -0.27 24.92
C PRO A 513 5.98 -0.54 24.19
N ALA A 514 6.70 -1.59 24.56
CA ALA A 514 7.91 -2.00 23.85
C ALA A 514 7.67 -2.46 22.40
N LEU A 515 6.42 -2.77 22.01
CA LEU A 515 6.05 -3.13 20.64
C LEU A 515 5.26 -2.00 19.93
N SER A 516 4.39 -1.28 20.65
CA SER A 516 3.56 -0.22 20.05
C SER A 516 4.36 1.02 19.68
N LEU A 517 5.40 1.36 20.46
CA LEU A 517 6.27 2.48 20.14
C LEU A 517 7.28 2.09 19.05
N LEU A 518 7.22 2.78 17.92
CA LEU A 518 8.00 2.46 16.73
C LEU A 518 9.38 3.14 16.78
N ASN A 519 10.15 2.84 17.85
CA ASN A 519 11.46 3.43 18.10
C ASN A 519 12.60 2.46 17.77
N ARG A 520 13.29 2.70 16.65
CA ARG A 520 14.45 1.90 16.20
C ARG A 520 15.68 2.05 17.11
N LYS A 521 15.78 3.14 17.91
CA LYS A 521 16.89 3.34 18.84
C LYS A 521 16.74 2.52 20.13
N GLN A 522 15.55 1.99 20.40
CA GLN A 522 15.26 1.13 21.55
C GLN A 522 15.15 -0.33 21.13
N LEU A 523 16.17 -0.80 20.40
CA LEU A 523 16.20 -2.14 19.82
C LEU A 523 17.64 -2.66 19.73
N ILE A 524 17.80 -3.97 19.94
CA ILE A 524 19.01 -4.73 19.64
C ILE A 524 18.61 -6.00 18.89
N ALA A 525 19.17 -6.21 17.71
CA ALA A 525 18.98 -7.41 16.91
C ALA A 525 20.33 -8.16 16.78
N ASN A 526 20.44 -9.28 17.47
CA ASN A 526 21.59 -10.18 17.36
C ASN A 526 21.21 -11.38 16.49
N TYR A 527 22.13 -11.85 15.67
CA TYR A 527 21.92 -13.02 14.81
C TYR A 527 23.03 -14.05 14.94
N ASN A 528 22.72 -15.27 14.58
CA ASN A 528 23.68 -16.34 14.34
C ASN A 528 23.41 -16.93 12.96
N GLN A 529 24.30 -16.67 12.00
CA GLN A 529 24.12 -17.06 10.61
C GLN A 529 24.15 -18.58 10.41
N GLU A 530 25.03 -19.30 11.14
CA GLU A 530 25.13 -20.76 11.04
C GLU A 530 23.93 -21.49 11.66
N ALA A 531 23.41 -20.93 12.74
CA ALA A 531 22.22 -21.46 13.40
C ALA A 531 20.91 -20.96 12.74
N GLU A 532 20.96 -19.98 11.86
CA GLU A 532 19.81 -19.29 11.24
C GLU A 532 18.85 -18.75 12.30
N THR A 533 19.36 -18.04 13.30
CA THR A 533 18.57 -17.53 14.43
C THR A 533 18.76 -16.04 14.66
N ILE A 534 17.72 -15.40 15.20
CA ILE A 534 17.75 -14.01 15.65
C ILE A 534 17.26 -13.92 17.09
N THR A 535 17.93 -13.08 17.88
CA THR A 535 17.45 -12.60 19.18
C THR A 535 17.19 -11.10 19.06
N LEU A 536 15.92 -10.73 19.06
CA LEU A 536 15.49 -9.33 18.98
C LEU A 536 15.03 -8.87 20.35
N GLN A 537 15.67 -7.84 20.88
CA GLN A 537 15.22 -7.14 22.09
C GLN A 537 14.65 -5.80 21.71
N ARG A 538 13.51 -5.44 22.29
CA ARG A 538 12.91 -4.11 22.21
C ARG A 538 12.51 -3.67 23.61
N TRP A 539 12.65 -2.39 23.92
CA TRP A 539 12.26 -1.88 25.22
C TRP A 539 11.53 -0.54 25.12
N HIS A 540 10.81 -0.23 26.19
CA HIS A 540 10.18 1.05 26.42
C HIS A 540 10.86 1.76 27.58
N GLY A 541 10.98 3.08 27.47
CA GLY A 541 11.55 3.95 28.49
C GLY A 541 13.10 3.92 28.55
N ASP A 542 13.69 4.95 29.11
CA ASP A 542 15.15 5.09 29.21
C ASP A 542 15.75 4.07 30.20
N LYS A 543 15.00 3.67 31.21
CA LYS A 543 15.36 2.65 32.19
C LYS A 543 14.98 1.24 31.79
N LYS A 544 14.48 1.03 30.57
CA LYS A 544 13.97 -0.26 30.08
C LYS A 544 12.83 -0.83 30.94
N GLU A 545 11.89 0.03 31.33
CA GLU A 545 10.75 -0.25 32.21
C GLU A 545 9.93 -1.45 31.75
N GLN A 546 9.88 -1.70 30.46
CA GLN A 546 9.36 -2.92 29.85
C GLN A 546 10.33 -3.37 28.76
N THR A 547 10.77 -4.61 28.80
CA THR A 547 11.61 -5.20 27.76
C THR A 547 10.94 -6.46 27.19
N ILE A 548 10.93 -6.56 25.86
CA ILE A 548 10.52 -7.75 25.11
C ILE A 548 11.76 -8.39 24.52
N CYS A 549 11.85 -9.71 24.63
CA CYS A 549 12.84 -10.51 23.93
C CYS A 549 12.16 -11.54 23.02
N CYS A 550 12.42 -11.45 21.73
CA CYS A 550 11.91 -12.37 20.72
C CYS A 550 13.04 -13.29 20.27
N LEU A 551 12.87 -14.59 20.43
CA LEU A 551 13.77 -15.60 19.91
C LEU A 551 13.17 -16.19 18.65
N MET A 552 13.88 -16.12 17.53
CA MET A 552 13.43 -16.58 16.22
C MET A 552 14.37 -17.67 15.69
N ASN A 553 13.82 -18.79 15.32
CA ASN A 553 14.52 -19.89 14.66
C ASN A 553 13.98 -20.04 13.23
N PHE A 554 14.78 -19.66 12.26
CA PHE A 554 14.44 -19.79 10.83
C PHE A 554 14.84 -21.16 10.26
N ALA A 555 15.71 -21.91 10.96
CA ALA A 555 16.16 -23.23 10.51
C ALA A 555 15.02 -24.26 10.51
N LYS A 556 15.14 -25.26 9.64
CA LYS A 556 14.26 -26.45 9.59
C LYS A 556 14.51 -27.46 10.68
N THR A 557 15.43 -27.17 11.61
CA THR A 557 15.78 -27.99 12.77
C THR A 557 15.64 -27.18 14.05
N ALA A 558 15.38 -27.85 15.17
CA ALA A 558 15.38 -27.19 16.47
C ALA A 558 16.77 -26.61 16.78
N LYS A 559 16.79 -25.42 17.36
CA LYS A 559 18.04 -24.72 17.69
C LYS A 559 18.07 -24.32 19.15
N GLN A 560 19.28 -24.29 19.67
CA GLN A 560 19.56 -23.82 21.00
C GLN A 560 19.87 -22.31 20.97
N ILE A 561 19.08 -21.50 21.68
CA ILE A 561 19.27 -20.04 21.76
C ILE A 561 19.34 -19.64 23.24
N LYS A 562 20.28 -18.74 23.56
CA LYS A 562 20.46 -18.22 24.91
C LYS A 562 19.66 -16.92 25.07
N LEU A 563 18.82 -16.83 26.13
CA LEU A 563 18.24 -15.58 26.56
C LEU A 563 19.31 -14.65 27.15
N PRO A 564 19.17 -13.33 26.96
CA PRO A 564 20.02 -12.36 27.64
C PRO A 564 19.98 -12.56 29.17
N ALA A 565 21.17 -12.50 29.82
CA ALA A 565 21.27 -12.64 31.26
C ALA A 565 20.60 -11.48 31.99
N SER A 566 20.09 -11.71 33.19
CA SER A 566 19.74 -10.76 34.24
C SER A 566 18.26 -10.47 34.55
N HIS A 567 17.29 -11.07 33.87
CA HIS A 567 15.89 -10.69 34.07
C HIS A 567 14.97 -11.90 34.30
N HIS A 568 13.86 -11.66 34.98
CA HIS A 568 12.77 -12.64 35.11
C HIS A 568 11.93 -12.61 33.82
N TRP A 569 12.28 -13.47 32.86
CA TRP A 569 11.58 -13.58 31.61
C TRP A 569 10.30 -14.41 31.72
N ASN A 570 9.16 -13.81 31.40
CA ASN A 570 7.87 -14.50 31.29
C ASN A 570 7.55 -14.75 29.81
N LYS A 571 7.37 -16.02 29.43
CA LYS A 571 6.91 -16.39 28.09
C LYS A 571 5.46 -15.97 27.90
N ILE A 572 5.18 -15.16 26.89
CA ILE A 572 3.83 -14.69 26.57
C ILE A 572 3.29 -15.26 25.26
N LEU A 573 4.17 -15.73 24.36
CA LEU A 573 3.78 -16.36 23.11
C LEU A 573 4.84 -17.38 22.68
N ASP A 574 4.37 -18.52 22.18
CA ASP A 574 5.20 -19.51 21.46
C ASP A 574 4.43 -19.95 20.20
N SER A 575 4.95 -19.62 19.02
CA SER A 575 4.29 -19.92 17.75
C SER A 575 4.18 -21.42 17.47
N ALA A 576 5.03 -22.24 18.09
CA ALA A 576 5.03 -23.70 17.96
C ALA A 576 3.98 -24.37 18.87
N SER A 577 3.31 -23.62 19.75
CA SER A 577 2.28 -24.16 20.63
C SER A 577 1.12 -24.80 19.85
N THR A 578 0.58 -25.88 20.40
CA THR A 578 -0.60 -26.56 19.88
C THR A 578 -1.83 -25.66 19.85
N LYS A 579 -1.89 -24.62 20.70
CA LYS A 579 -2.91 -23.56 20.65
C LYS A 579 -3.02 -22.95 19.24
N TRP A 580 -1.88 -22.72 18.60
CA TRP A 580 -1.76 -22.13 17.26
C TRP A 580 -1.61 -23.17 16.14
N GLY A 581 -1.89 -24.44 16.45
CA GLY A 581 -1.76 -25.54 15.48
C GLY A 581 -0.32 -26.02 15.25
N GLY A 582 0.60 -25.61 16.10
CA GLY A 582 1.97 -26.10 16.09
C GLY A 582 2.09 -27.54 16.58
N PRO A 583 3.25 -28.18 16.38
CA PRO A 583 3.46 -29.58 16.73
C PRO A 583 3.61 -29.78 18.25
N LYS A 584 4.29 -28.86 18.92
CA LYS A 584 4.58 -28.91 20.36
C LYS A 584 5.25 -27.60 20.79
N GLU A 585 5.06 -27.21 22.04
CA GLU A 585 5.76 -26.05 22.61
C GLU A 585 7.27 -26.24 22.65
N SER A 586 8.00 -25.14 22.59
CA SER A 586 9.43 -25.12 22.78
C SER A 586 9.80 -25.54 24.21
N ASP A 587 10.86 -26.30 24.34
CA ASP A 587 11.28 -26.84 25.62
C ASP A 587 12.04 -25.78 26.44
N LEU A 588 11.38 -25.31 27.50
CA LEU A 588 11.91 -24.29 28.38
C LEU A 588 12.45 -24.96 29.64
N ARG A 589 13.73 -25.23 29.70
CA ARG A 589 14.36 -25.69 30.94
C ARG A 589 14.79 -24.47 31.78
N PRO A 590 14.15 -24.20 32.92
CA PRO A 590 14.52 -23.07 33.75
C PRO A 590 15.91 -23.26 34.38
N ALA A 591 16.60 -22.17 34.62
CA ALA A 591 17.93 -22.12 35.24
C ALA A 591 18.00 -22.70 36.68
N LYS A 592 16.89 -23.19 37.23
CA LYS A 592 16.85 -23.75 38.59
C LYS A 592 17.38 -25.17 38.74
N ASP A 593 17.61 -25.93 37.67
CA ASP A 593 18.26 -27.22 37.72
C ASP A 593 19.80 -27.10 37.63
N LEU A 594 20.37 -26.19 38.42
CA LEU A 594 21.83 -26.01 38.57
C LEU A 594 22.51 -27.17 39.31
N SER A 595 21.78 -28.22 39.71
CA SER A 595 22.34 -29.36 40.43
C SER A 595 22.97 -30.45 39.54
N THR A 596 22.80 -30.37 38.23
CA THR A 596 23.47 -31.26 37.29
C THR A 596 24.49 -30.48 36.47
N ASN A 597 25.78 -30.83 36.62
CA ASN A 597 26.88 -30.38 35.74
C ASN A 597 26.69 -30.92 34.30
N ASP A 598 25.54 -30.70 33.70
CA ASP A 598 25.30 -31.05 32.29
C ASP A 598 25.95 -29.98 31.40
N VAL A 599 27.16 -30.28 30.96
CA VAL A 599 28.01 -29.41 30.14
C VAL A 599 27.34 -29.03 28.82
N ASN A 600 26.28 -29.76 28.43
CA ASN A 600 25.54 -29.54 27.18
C ASN A 600 24.38 -28.52 27.29
N HIS A 601 24.03 -28.06 28.50
CA HIS A 601 22.87 -27.19 28.72
C HIS A 601 23.19 -26.03 29.67
N PRO A 602 23.86 -24.97 29.20
CA PRO A 602 24.15 -23.81 30.04
C PRO A 602 22.85 -23.11 30.49
N PRO A 603 22.82 -22.55 31.71
CA PRO A 603 21.66 -21.88 32.27
C PRO A 603 21.14 -20.77 31.35
N GLY A 604 19.80 -20.65 31.23
CA GLY A 604 19.14 -19.64 30.38
C GLY A 604 19.13 -19.97 28.88
N THR A 605 19.39 -21.23 28.52
CA THR A 605 19.35 -21.73 27.15
C THR A 605 18.03 -22.46 26.88
N PHE A 606 17.45 -22.21 25.72
CA PHE A 606 16.16 -22.75 25.29
C PHE A 606 16.28 -23.51 23.98
N TYR A 607 15.59 -24.63 23.87
CA TYR A 607 15.41 -25.35 22.60
C TYR A 607 14.16 -24.81 21.89
N ILE A 608 14.38 -24.10 20.81
CA ILE A 608 13.32 -23.51 20.01
C ILE A 608 13.00 -24.41 18.84
N GLN A 609 11.70 -24.67 18.64
CA GLN A 609 11.21 -25.53 17.56
C GLN A 609 11.63 -24.99 16.18
N PRO A 610 11.71 -25.86 15.15
CA PRO A 610 11.97 -25.42 13.78
C PRO A 610 10.97 -24.33 13.32
N GLN A 611 11.46 -23.33 12.59
CA GLN A 611 10.66 -22.28 11.99
C GLN A 611 9.64 -21.66 12.97
N SER A 612 10.12 -21.23 14.13
CA SER A 612 9.25 -20.72 15.20
C SER A 612 9.80 -19.47 15.88
N LEU A 613 8.90 -18.79 16.57
CA LEU A 613 9.16 -17.57 17.33
C LEU A 613 8.62 -17.74 18.76
N ILE A 614 9.40 -17.29 19.74
CA ILE A 614 8.95 -17.15 21.13
C ILE A 614 9.10 -15.70 21.55
N ILE A 615 8.08 -15.16 22.20
CA ILE A 615 8.11 -13.83 22.80
C ILE A 615 8.12 -13.93 24.31
N PHE A 616 9.11 -13.30 24.91
CA PHE A 616 9.22 -13.11 26.36
C PHE A 616 9.04 -11.63 26.71
N ILE A 617 8.51 -11.39 27.89
CA ILE A 617 8.41 -10.07 28.49
C ILE A 617 9.09 -10.03 29.83
N ASN A 618 9.75 -8.94 30.11
CA ASN A 618 10.26 -8.60 31.43
C ASN A 618 9.68 -7.23 31.84
N HIS A 619 9.24 -7.15 33.08
CA HIS A 619 8.90 -5.89 33.73
C HIS A 619 9.93 -5.70 34.84
N ASP A 620 10.93 -4.87 34.60
CA ASP A 620 11.79 -4.42 35.68
C ASP A 620 10.99 -3.41 36.52
N VAL A 621 10.78 -3.75 37.78
CA VAL A 621 10.10 -2.92 38.80
C VAL A 621 11.08 -1.86 39.32
#